data_0f5e6d8fad5eeac73afa8238d4430ba7
#
_entry.id   0f5e6d8fad5eeac73afa8238d4430ba7
#
_cell.length_a   1.000
_cell.length_b   1.000
_cell.length_c   1.000
_cell.angle_alpha   90.00
_cell.angle_beta   90.00
_cell.angle_gamma   90.00
#
_symmetry.space_group_name_H-M   'P 1'
#
loop_
_entity.id
_entity.type
_entity.pdbx_description
1 polymer ?
#
loop_
_entity_poly.entity_id
_entity_poly.type
_entity_poly.pdbx_seq_one_letter_code
_entity_poly.pdbx_strand_id
1 'polypeptide(L)'
;MNLIGLIDYVGEWSTGAIVLRLVSALIIGVVIGIDRGIKRRGAGIKTHTLVCLGSTLVMLTGQYVYNNFVGNMDISRLGAQVISGVGFLGVGTIIVTGRNQVRGLTTAAGLWVCACLGLAVGIGFIEGAFITLVLVIITLKLLSKVDEQVRNHSKGIDLYIEFENNKNVTLFIDEMRKQDIRISDFELGKSK
;
A
#
# COMPACT_ATOMS: atom_id res chain seq x y z
N MET A 1 -28.09 4.26 -19.59
CA MET A 1 -26.91 3.45 -19.99
C MET A 1 -26.77 2.37 -18.92
N ASN A 2 -26.95 1.11 -19.29
CA ASN A 2 -26.83 -0.03 -18.34
C ASN A 2 -25.36 -0.23 -17.97
N LEU A 3 -25.09 -0.88 -16.84
CA LEU A 3 -23.73 -1.17 -16.37
C LEU A 3 -22.86 -1.84 -17.46
N ILE A 4 -23.44 -2.79 -18.20
CA ILE A 4 -22.80 -3.49 -19.33
C ILE A 4 -22.41 -2.50 -20.42
N GLY A 5 -23.32 -1.61 -20.85
CA GLY A 5 -23.03 -0.59 -21.85
C GLY A 5 -22.00 0.45 -21.43
N LEU A 6 -21.84 0.69 -20.10
CA LEU A 6 -20.77 1.54 -19.58
C LEU A 6 -19.40 0.83 -19.68
N ILE A 7 -19.38 -0.47 -19.39
CA ILE A 7 -18.15 -1.30 -19.47
C ILE A 7 -17.67 -1.37 -20.93
N ASP A 8 -18.59 -1.67 -21.87
CA ASP A 8 -18.27 -1.71 -23.31
C ASP A 8 -17.74 -0.36 -23.79
N TYR A 9 -18.40 0.74 -23.41
CA TYR A 9 -17.96 2.08 -23.75
C TYR A 9 -16.56 2.43 -23.23
N VAL A 10 -16.24 2.01 -22.00
CA VAL A 10 -14.91 2.23 -21.43
C VAL A 10 -13.84 1.37 -22.13
N GLY A 11 -14.21 0.23 -22.71
CA GLY A 11 -13.33 -0.61 -23.56
C GLY A 11 -12.95 0.06 -24.88
N GLU A 12 -13.80 0.93 -25.41
CA GLU A 12 -13.56 1.63 -26.68
C GLU A 12 -12.45 2.69 -26.60
N TRP A 13 -11.90 3.07 -27.76
CA TRP A 13 -10.92 4.15 -27.88
C TRP A 13 -11.64 5.45 -28.25
N SER A 14 -12.10 6.18 -27.25
CA SER A 14 -12.74 7.49 -27.40
C SER A 14 -12.26 8.45 -26.31
N THR A 15 -12.35 9.75 -26.55
CA THR A 15 -11.98 10.77 -25.54
C THR A 15 -12.80 10.61 -24.25
N GLY A 16 -14.08 10.26 -24.36
CA GLY A 16 -14.93 10.01 -23.20
C GLY A 16 -14.48 8.78 -22.40
N ALA A 17 -14.11 7.69 -23.07
CA ALA A 17 -13.56 6.51 -22.42
C ALA A 17 -12.22 6.80 -21.71
N ILE A 18 -11.35 7.58 -22.34
CA ILE A 18 -10.08 8.01 -21.72
C ILE A 18 -10.34 8.79 -20.43
N VAL A 19 -11.27 9.75 -20.45
CA VAL A 19 -11.64 10.53 -19.26
C VAL A 19 -12.20 9.62 -18.16
N LEU A 20 -13.10 8.68 -18.51
CA LEU A 20 -13.66 7.73 -17.55
C LEU A 20 -12.60 6.84 -16.92
N ARG A 21 -11.63 6.34 -17.68
CA ARG A 21 -10.52 5.55 -17.16
C ARG A 21 -9.65 6.37 -16.20
N LEU A 22 -9.30 7.60 -16.54
CA LEU A 22 -8.52 8.48 -15.66
C LEU A 22 -9.29 8.84 -14.38
N VAL A 23 -10.59 9.13 -14.47
CA VAL A 23 -11.43 9.42 -13.30
C VAL A 23 -11.57 8.16 -12.43
N SER A 24 -11.73 6.98 -13.02
CA SER A 24 -11.75 5.72 -12.29
C SER A 24 -10.45 5.46 -11.54
N ALA A 25 -9.31 5.70 -12.19
CA ALA A 25 -7.99 5.59 -11.57
C ALA A 25 -7.80 6.58 -10.40
N LEU A 26 -8.28 7.82 -10.56
CA LEU A 26 -8.28 8.81 -9.50
C LEU A 26 -9.07 8.31 -8.28
N ILE A 27 -10.30 7.82 -8.50
CA ILE A 27 -11.17 7.30 -7.44
C ILE A 27 -10.51 6.12 -6.73
N ILE A 28 -9.98 5.15 -7.48
CA ILE A 28 -9.28 3.98 -6.94
C ILE A 28 -8.11 4.41 -6.04
N GLY A 29 -7.26 5.31 -6.54
CA GLY A 29 -6.12 5.81 -5.79
C GLY A 29 -6.51 6.54 -4.51
N VAL A 30 -7.57 7.36 -4.57
CA VAL A 30 -8.13 8.06 -3.40
C VAL A 30 -8.67 7.06 -2.38
N VAL A 31 -9.46 6.08 -2.80
CA VAL A 31 -10.09 5.08 -1.91
C VAL A 31 -9.03 4.28 -1.14
N ILE A 32 -8.00 3.77 -1.83
CA ILE A 32 -6.90 3.05 -1.18
C ILE A 32 -6.09 4.00 -0.29
N GLY A 33 -5.80 5.20 -0.77
CA GLY A 33 -5.01 6.19 -0.07
C GLY A 33 -5.64 6.74 1.20
N ILE A 34 -6.98 6.79 1.29
CA ILE A 34 -7.71 7.20 2.50
C ILE A 34 -7.39 6.27 3.67
N ASP A 35 -7.46 4.94 3.48
CA ASP A 35 -7.13 3.98 4.56
C ASP A 35 -5.68 4.17 5.05
N ARG A 36 -4.76 4.45 4.14
CA ARG A 36 -3.34 4.70 4.48
C ARG A 36 -3.13 6.03 5.18
N GLY A 37 -3.82 7.08 4.74
CA GLY A 37 -3.76 8.42 5.32
C GLY A 37 -4.29 8.48 6.75
N ILE A 38 -5.44 7.86 7.01
CA ILE A 38 -6.04 7.77 8.36
C ILE A 38 -5.08 7.09 9.34
N LYS A 39 -4.39 6.04 8.90
CA LYS A 39 -3.43 5.29 9.73
C LYS A 39 -2.05 5.96 9.82
N ARG A 40 -1.89 7.19 9.34
CA ARG A 40 -0.62 7.96 9.33
C ARG A 40 0.56 7.15 8.79
N ARG A 41 0.35 6.41 7.69
CA ARG A 41 1.39 5.62 7.01
C ARG A 41 2.22 6.50 6.08
N GLY A 42 3.44 6.06 5.73
CA GLY A 42 4.40 6.84 4.95
C GLY A 42 3.92 7.31 3.58
N ALA A 43 3.00 6.59 2.90
CA ALA A 43 2.33 7.02 1.69
C ALA A 43 0.83 7.11 1.91
N GLY A 44 0.23 8.27 1.61
CA GLY A 44 -1.19 8.58 1.80
C GLY A 44 -1.95 8.75 0.49
N ILE A 45 -3.03 9.55 0.55
CA ILE A 45 -3.96 9.76 -0.57
C ILE A 45 -3.24 10.22 -1.84
N LYS A 46 -2.45 11.29 -1.74
CA LYS A 46 -1.76 11.88 -2.90
C LYS A 46 -0.87 10.87 -3.62
N THR A 47 -0.09 10.12 -2.87
CA THR A 47 0.88 9.15 -3.43
C THR A 47 0.17 8.02 -4.17
N HIS A 48 -0.85 7.40 -3.56
CA HIS A 48 -1.62 6.32 -4.18
C HIS A 48 -2.37 6.81 -5.43
N THR A 49 -2.97 8.01 -5.37
CA THR A 49 -3.66 8.59 -6.52
C THR A 49 -2.71 8.86 -7.68
N LEU A 50 -1.54 9.44 -7.43
CA LEU A 50 -0.55 9.72 -8.47
C LEU A 50 0.00 8.43 -9.09
N VAL A 51 0.26 7.40 -8.29
CA VAL A 51 0.71 6.10 -8.80
C VAL A 51 -0.36 5.45 -9.69
N CYS A 52 -1.63 5.48 -9.27
CA CYS A 52 -2.72 4.91 -10.07
C CYS A 52 -2.91 5.65 -11.38
N LEU A 53 -2.97 6.99 -11.35
CA LEU A 53 -3.10 7.85 -12.53
C LEU A 53 -1.92 7.67 -13.51
N GLY A 54 -0.68 7.68 -12.99
CA GLY A 54 0.52 7.49 -13.80
C GLY A 54 0.53 6.14 -14.51
N SER A 55 0.18 5.07 -13.77
CA SER A 55 0.08 3.72 -14.35
C SER A 55 -1.00 3.62 -15.43
N THR A 56 -2.17 4.26 -15.19
CA THR A 56 -3.26 4.35 -16.18
C THR A 56 -2.80 5.08 -17.44
N LEU A 57 -2.11 6.21 -17.27
CA LEU A 57 -1.60 6.99 -18.40
C LEU A 57 -0.58 6.20 -19.25
N VAL A 58 0.28 5.40 -18.61
CA VAL A 58 1.24 4.55 -19.32
C VAL A 58 0.53 3.55 -20.24
N MET A 59 -0.53 2.89 -19.76
CA MET A 59 -1.31 1.97 -20.59
C MET A 59 -2.08 2.68 -21.71
N LEU A 60 -2.67 3.83 -21.41
CA LEU A 60 -3.31 4.67 -22.44
C LEU A 60 -2.32 5.12 -23.51
N THR A 61 -1.10 5.50 -23.12
CA THR A 61 -0.03 5.85 -24.05
C THR A 61 0.34 4.66 -24.92
N GLY A 62 0.46 3.46 -24.36
CA GLY A 62 0.70 2.22 -25.10
C GLY A 62 -0.38 1.93 -26.15
N GLN A 63 -1.66 2.07 -25.76
CA GLN A 63 -2.78 1.94 -26.70
C GLN A 63 -2.77 3.03 -27.78
N TYR A 64 -2.47 4.27 -27.44
CA TYR A 64 -2.35 5.36 -28.40
C TYR A 64 -1.30 5.06 -29.45
N VAL A 65 -0.11 4.63 -29.03
CA VAL A 65 0.97 4.28 -29.95
C VAL A 65 0.58 3.09 -30.84
N TYR A 66 -0.02 2.05 -30.27
CA TYR A 66 -0.50 0.88 -31.01
C TYR A 66 -1.52 1.24 -32.10
N ASN A 67 -2.46 2.16 -31.79
CA ASN A 67 -3.53 2.54 -32.70
C ASN A 67 -3.08 3.52 -33.81
N ASN A 68 -2.05 4.33 -33.56
CA ASN A 68 -1.68 5.43 -34.47
C ASN A 68 -0.37 5.21 -35.22
N PHE A 69 0.47 4.27 -34.80
CA PHE A 69 1.76 4.03 -35.42
C PHE A 69 1.85 2.59 -35.94
N VAL A 70 2.31 2.44 -37.17
CA VAL A 70 2.49 1.12 -37.82
C VAL A 70 3.69 0.41 -37.17
N GLY A 71 3.43 -0.69 -36.46
CA GLY A 71 4.46 -1.54 -35.89
C GLY A 71 3.87 -2.50 -34.86
N ASN A 72 4.44 -3.69 -34.72
CA ASN A 72 4.09 -4.68 -33.70
C ASN A 72 4.67 -4.24 -32.34
N MET A 73 4.12 -3.18 -31.75
CA MET A 73 4.55 -2.77 -30.42
C MET A 73 3.84 -3.60 -29.36
N ASP A 74 4.62 -4.26 -28.53
CA ASP A 74 4.10 -4.99 -27.38
C ASP A 74 3.73 -4.01 -26.25
N ILE A 75 2.44 -3.73 -26.12
CA ILE A 75 1.89 -2.83 -25.09
C ILE A 75 2.23 -3.33 -23.67
N SER A 76 2.38 -4.66 -23.49
CA SER A 76 2.65 -5.25 -22.19
C SER A 76 4.02 -4.81 -21.62
N ARG A 77 4.97 -4.46 -22.47
CA ARG A 77 6.31 -4.01 -22.06
C ARG A 77 6.27 -2.72 -21.24
N LEU A 78 5.40 -1.78 -21.62
CA LEU A 78 5.23 -0.54 -20.84
C LEU A 78 4.66 -0.81 -19.44
N GLY A 79 3.67 -1.69 -19.36
CA GLY A 79 3.10 -2.14 -18.08
C GLY A 79 4.14 -2.85 -17.20
N ALA A 80 4.95 -3.73 -17.80
CA ALA A 80 6.02 -4.43 -17.08
C ALA A 80 7.04 -3.46 -16.46
N GLN A 81 7.38 -2.36 -17.16
CA GLN A 81 8.28 -1.33 -16.63
C GLN A 81 7.65 -0.56 -15.44
N VAL A 82 6.34 -0.30 -15.47
CA VAL A 82 5.63 0.30 -14.34
C VAL A 82 5.71 -0.63 -13.12
N ILE A 83 5.41 -1.93 -13.28
CA ILE A 83 5.45 -2.91 -12.20
C ILE A 83 6.84 -2.97 -11.55
N SER A 84 7.90 -2.97 -12.37
CA SER A 84 9.29 -2.92 -11.88
C SER A 84 9.61 -1.59 -11.20
N GLY A 85 9.24 -0.47 -11.83
CA GLY A 85 9.56 0.88 -11.34
C GLY A 85 8.89 1.25 -10.02
N VAL A 86 7.67 0.79 -9.79
CA VAL A 86 6.95 1.02 -8.52
C VAL A 86 7.66 0.35 -7.33
N GLY A 87 8.45 -0.70 -7.57
CA GLY A 87 9.29 -1.31 -6.53
C GLY A 87 10.20 -0.29 -5.84
N PHE A 88 10.77 0.68 -6.57
CA PHE A 88 11.59 1.75 -6.01
C PHE A 88 10.80 2.65 -5.03
N LEU A 89 9.56 3.04 -5.38
CA LEU A 89 8.68 3.78 -4.48
C LEU A 89 8.32 2.94 -3.24
N GLY A 90 8.07 1.64 -3.44
CA GLY A 90 7.81 0.70 -2.36
C GLY A 90 8.96 0.67 -1.34
N VAL A 91 10.18 0.49 -1.80
CA VAL A 91 11.39 0.49 -0.94
C VAL A 91 11.52 1.81 -0.19
N GLY A 92 11.23 2.95 -0.84
CA GLY A 92 11.24 4.28 -0.21
C GLY A 92 10.27 4.43 0.97
N THR A 93 9.26 3.55 1.11
CA THR A 93 8.34 3.55 2.25
C THR A 93 8.72 2.60 3.37
N ILE A 94 9.72 1.73 3.17
CA ILE A 94 10.15 0.71 4.12
C ILE A 94 11.25 1.30 5.00
N ILE A 95 11.02 1.31 6.29
CA ILE A 95 11.94 1.86 7.29
C ILE A 95 12.23 0.78 8.33
N VAL A 96 13.51 0.57 8.63
CA VAL A 96 13.96 -0.24 9.76
C VAL A 96 14.11 0.68 10.96
N THR A 97 13.38 0.40 12.04
CA THR A 97 13.47 1.17 13.29
C THR A 97 14.56 0.59 14.18
N GLY A 98 15.03 1.37 15.20
CA GLY A 98 16.07 0.95 16.14
C GLY A 98 15.76 -0.32 16.93
N ARG A 99 14.49 -0.80 16.89
CA ARG A 99 14.06 -2.06 17.47
C ARG A 99 14.04 -3.24 16.47
N ASN A 100 14.82 -3.20 15.43
CA ASN A 100 14.83 -4.18 14.32
C ASN A 100 13.43 -4.46 13.72
N GLN A 101 12.46 -3.58 13.92
CA GLN A 101 11.13 -3.71 13.34
C GLN A 101 11.11 -3.08 11.95
N VAL A 102 10.67 -3.85 10.98
CA VAL A 102 10.46 -3.36 9.61
C VAL A 102 9.06 -2.77 9.52
N ARG A 103 8.96 -1.48 9.21
CA ARG A 103 7.69 -0.77 8.99
C ARG A 103 7.56 -0.37 7.53
N GLY A 104 6.32 -0.24 7.03
CA GLY A 104 6.07 0.23 5.67
C GLY A 104 5.76 -0.87 4.65
N LEU A 105 5.91 -2.17 4.97
CA LEU A 105 5.67 -3.28 4.05
C LEU A 105 4.26 -3.25 3.44
N THR A 106 3.21 -3.07 4.25
CA THR A 106 1.83 -2.98 3.75
C THR A 106 1.62 -1.73 2.88
N THR A 107 2.33 -0.63 3.16
CA THR A 107 2.27 0.58 2.34
C THR A 107 2.92 0.35 0.98
N ALA A 108 4.09 -0.29 0.96
CA ALA A 108 4.78 -0.68 -0.26
C ALA A 108 3.91 -1.61 -1.13
N ALA A 109 3.31 -2.65 -0.53
CA ALA A 109 2.37 -3.54 -1.21
C ALA A 109 1.14 -2.78 -1.73
N GLY A 110 0.61 -1.82 -0.97
CA GLY A 110 -0.52 -0.97 -1.38
C GLY A 110 -0.20 -0.12 -2.60
N LEU A 111 0.99 0.47 -2.68
CA LEU A 111 1.45 1.23 -3.85
C LEU A 111 1.58 0.33 -5.07
N TRP A 112 2.13 -0.87 -4.89
CA TRP A 112 2.28 -1.85 -5.97
C TRP A 112 0.92 -2.28 -6.53
N VAL A 113 -0.02 -2.65 -5.66
CA VAL A 113 -1.40 -3.00 -6.07
C VAL A 113 -2.09 -1.81 -6.75
N CYS A 114 -1.89 -0.59 -6.24
CA CYS A 114 -2.46 0.62 -6.82
C CYS A 114 -1.97 0.86 -8.26
N ALA A 115 -0.69 0.57 -8.54
CA ALA A 115 -0.15 0.61 -9.89
C ALA A 115 -0.78 -0.45 -10.79
N CYS A 116 -0.93 -1.70 -10.31
CA CYS A 116 -1.59 -2.77 -11.06
C CYS A 116 -3.03 -2.42 -11.41
N LEU A 117 -3.79 -1.84 -10.47
CA LEU A 117 -5.16 -1.36 -10.71
C LEU A 117 -5.19 -0.25 -11.75
N GLY A 118 -4.22 0.68 -11.70
CA GLY A 118 -4.07 1.72 -12.72
C GLY A 118 -3.81 1.15 -14.11
N LEU A 119 -2.93 0.15 -14.23
CA LEU A 119 -2.69 -0.54 -15.51
C LEU A 119 -3.95 -1.23 -16.03
N ALA A 120 -4.68 -1.94 -15.16
CA ALA A 120 -5.92 -2.62 -15.52
C ALA A 120 -6.99 -1.64 -16.02
N VAL A 121 -7.20 -0.53 -15.31
CA VAL A 121 -8.10 0.54 -15.75
C VAL A 121 -7.63 1.16 -17.07
N GLY A 122 -6.33 1.39 -17.20
CA GLY A 122 -5.72 1.98 -18.40
C GLY A 122 -5.94 1.17 -19.67
N ILE A 123 -5.90 -0.17 -19.57
CA ILE A 123 -6.19 -1.06 -20.71
C ILE A 123 -7.70 -1.24 -20.95
N GLY A 124 -8.57 -0.79 -20.03
CA GLY A 124 -10.02 -0.96 -20.12
C GLY A 124 -10.56 -2.18 -19.36
N PHE A 125 -9.73 -2.92 -18.63
CA PHE A 125 -10.15 -4.09 -17.81
C PHE A 125 -10.77 -3.62 -16.48
N ILE A 126 -11.94 -2.94 -16.58
CA ILE A 126 -12.60 -2.28 -15.45
C ILE A 126 -13.17 -3.28 -14.45
N GLU A 127 -13.74 -4.39 -14.90
CA GLU A 127 -14.31 -5.41 -14.02
C GLU A 127 -13.26 -6.00 -13.11
N GLY A 128 -12.11 -6.38 -13.68
CA GLY A 128 -10.99 -6.92 -12.90
C GLY A 128 -10.44 -5.90 -11.91
N ALA A 129 -10.34 -4.63 -12.32
CA ALA A 129 -9.92 -3.55 -11.43
C ALA A 129 -10.89 -3.34 -10.28
N PHE A 130 -12.21 -3.34 -10.55
CA PHE A 130 -13.23 -3.15 -9.51
C PHE A 130 -13.28 -4.32 -8.51
N ILE A 131 -13.28 -5.56 -9.01
CA ILE A 131 -13.26 -6.77 -8.16
C ILE A 131 -12.01 -6.73 -7.28
N THR A 132 -10.85 -6.45 -7.85
CA THR A 132 -9.59 -6.36 -7.10
C THR A 132 -9.62 -5.24 -6.08
N LEU A 133 -10.16 -4.06 -6.40
CA LEU A 133 -10.32 -2.95 -5.45
C LEU A 133 -11.13 -3.38 -4.23
N VAL A 134 -12.27 -4.06 -4.44
CA VAL A 134 -13.11 -4.57 -3.33
C VAL A 134 -12.32 -5.53 -2.45
N LEU A 135 -11.60 -6.48 -3.04
CA LEU A 135 -10.78 -7.44 -2.29
C LEU A 135 -9.65 -6.73 -1.52
N VAL A 136 -9.01 -5.73 -2.10
CA VAL A 136 -7.98 -4.92 -1.43
C VAL A 136 -8.55 -4.18 -0.21
N ILE A 137 -9.73 -3.56 -0.35
CA ILE A 137 -10.39 -2.87 0.77
C ILE A 137 -10.72 -3.86 1.89
N ILE A 138 -11.25 -5.03 1.55
CA ILE A 138 -11.55 -6.11 2.50
C ILE A 138 -10.25 -6.50 3.23
N THR A 139 -9.19 -6.77 2.48
CA THR A 139 -7.88 -7.15 3.03
C THR A 139 -7.36 -6.08 4.00
N LEU A 140 -7.36 -4.82 3.60
CA LEU A 140 -6.83 -3.73 4.42
C LEU A 140 -7.64 -3.47 5.70
N LYS A 141 -8.96 -3.70 5.67
CA LYS A 141 -9.85 -3.46 6.81
C LYS A 141 -10.00 -4.70 7.69
N LEU A 142 -10.31 -5.85 7.08
CA LEU A 142 -10.61 -7.07 7.83
C LEU A 142 -9.37 -7.67 8.49
N LEU A 143 -8.27 -7.81 7.72
CA LEU A 143 -7.04 -8.38 8.28
C LEU A 143 -6.42 -7.47 9.33
N SER A 144 -6.57 -6.14 9.23
CA SER A 144 -6.12 -5.23 10.30
C SER A 144 -6.82 -5.49 11.63
N LYS A 145 -8.10 -5.88 11.63
CA LYS A 145 -8.83 -6.26 12.86
C LYS A 145 -8.34 -7.60 13.41
N VAL A 146 -8.06 -8.55 12.52
CA VAL A 146 -7.51 -9.85 12.91
C VAL A 146 -6.13 -9.68 13.54
N ASP A 147 -5.24 -8.88 12.92
CA ASP A 147 -3.93 -8.55 13.47
C ASP A 147 -4.02 -7.91 14.87
N GLU A 148 -4.99 -7.02 15.06
CA GLU A 148 -5.23 -6.38 16.35
C GLU A 148 -5.69 -7.41 17.41
N GLN A 149 -6.61 -8.32 17.05
CA GLN A 149 -7.06 -9.39 17.93
C GLN A 149 -5.92 -10.34 18.31
N VAL A 150 -5.10 -10.77 17.34
CA VAL A 150 -3.94 -11.62 17.58
C VAL A 150 -2.96 -10.94 18.53
N ARG A 151 -2.67 -9.66 18.30
CA ARG A 151 -1.78 -8.87 19.15
C ARG A 151 -2.32 -8.69 20.57
N ASN A 152 -3.63 -8.46 20.73
CA ASN A 152 -4.26 -8.31 22.03
C ASN A 152 -4.29 -9.63 22.84
N HIS A 153 -4.18 -10.78 22.16
CA HIS A 153 -4.04 -12.09 22.80
C HIS A 153 -2.58 -12.46 23.10
N SER A 154 -1.61 -11.71 22.56
CA SER A 154 -0.21 -11.89 22.94
C SER A 154 -0.01 -11.35 24.36
N LYS A 155 0.54 -12.18 25.24
CA LYS A 155 0.77 -11.85 26.68
C LYS A 155 1.95 -10.88 26.90
N GLY A 156 2.53 -10.30 25.84
CA GLY A 156 3.64 -9.37 25.93
C GLY A 156 3.16 -7.93 26.08
N ILE A 157 3.75 -7.18 27.01
CA ILE A 157 3.52 -5.75 27.22
C ILE A 157 4.84 -5.03 26.94
N ASP A 158 4.80 -4.01 26.07
CA ASP A 158 5.94 -3.11 25.87
C ASP A 158 5.84 -1.97 26.89
N LEU A 159 6.82 -1.89 27.78
CA LEU A 159 6.93 -0.85 28.78
C LEU A 159 8.09 0.09 28.45
N TYR A 160 7.84 1.38 28.53
CA TYR A 160 8.89 2.40 28.56
C TYR A 160 9.03 2.89 30.00
N ILE A 161 10.21 2.67 30.60
CA ILE A 161 10.49 3.03 31.98
C ILE A 161 11.70 3.96 32.00
N GLU A 162 11.56 5.11 32.60
CA GLU A 162 12.64 6.06 32.82
C GLU A 162 13.19 5.90 34.24
N PHE A 163 14.47 5.61 34.36
CA PHE A 163 15.13 5.42 35.63
C PHE A 163 16.05 6.60 35.93
N GLU A 164 16.01 7.11 37.13
CA GLU A 164 16.92 8.17 37.58
C GLU A 164 18.38 7.71 37.66
N ASN A 165 18.63 6.41 37.83
CA ASN A 165 19.97 5.88 37.99
C ASN A 165 20.10 4.46 37.41
N ASN A 166 21.25 4.15 36.81
CA ASN A 166 21.53 2.83 36.23
C ASN A 166 21.44 1.68 37.24
N LYS A 167 21.68 1.93 38.52
CA LYS A 167 21.53 0.92 39.59
C LYS A 167 20.06 0.46 39.72
N ASN A 168 19.10 1.34 39.47
CA ASN A 168 17.68 1.03 39.56
C ASN A 168 17.21 0.09 38.45
N VAL A 169 17.89 0.06 37.32
CA VAL A 169 17.64 -0.87 36.22
C VAL A 169 17.89 -2.32 36.65
N THR A 170 19.04 -2.56 37.31
CA THR A 170 19.39 -3.91 37.78
C THR A 170 18.38 -4.39 38.86
N LEU A 171 18.03 -3.51 39.78
CA LEU A 171 17.05 -3.82 40.81
C LEU A 171 15.68 -4.14 40.22
N PHE A 172 15.25 -3.39 39.20
CA PHE A 172 14.01 -3.65 38.48
C PHE A 172 14.02 -5.03 37.80
N ILE A 173 15.10 -5.37 37.09
CA ILE A 173 15.23 -6.66 36.41
C ILE A 173 15.19 -7.81 37.43
N ASP A 174 15.88 -7.67 38.55
CA ASP A 174 15.90 -8.68 39.61
C ASP A 174 14.53 -8.86 40.25
N GLU A 175 13.79 -7.78 40.47
CA GLU A 175 12.43 -7.83 41.01
C GLU A 175 11.45 -8.49 40.02
N MET A 176 11.53 -8.18 38.72
CA MET A 176 10.72 -8.84 37.69
C MET A 176 10.98 -10.35 37.63
N ARG A 177 12.25 -10.76 37.77
CA ARG A 177 12.62 -12.19 37.83
C ARG A 177 12.05 -12.90 39.05
N LYS A 178 12.05 -12.25 40.22
CA LYS A 178 11.45 -12.81 41.45
C LYS A 178 9.95 -13.04 41.33
N GLN A 179 9.27 -12.20 40.52
CA GLN A 179 7.84 -12.30 40.25
C GLN A 179 7.50 -13.22 39.06
N ASP A 180 8.49 -13.98 38.55
CA ASP A 180 8.37 -14.89 37.39
C ASP A 180 7.90 -14.18 36.11
N ILE A 181 8.19 -12.88 35.98
CA ILE A 181 7.93 -12.09 34.78
C ILE A 181 9.11 -12.24 33.82
N ARG A 182 8.86 -12.83 32.66
CA ARG A 182 9.89 -13.01 31.61
C ARG A 182 10.07 -11.72 30.83
N ILE A 183 11.26 -11.16 30.89
CA ILE A 183 11.68 -10.05 30.03
C ILE A 183 12.20 -10.68 28.73
N SER A 184 11.49 -10.44 27.60
CA SER A 184 11.81 -11.02 26.30
C SER A 184 12.80 -10.16 25.51
N ASP A 185 12.78 -8.84 25.71
CA ASP A 185 13.69 -7.90 25.07
C ASP A 185 13.93 -6.68 25.97
N PHE A 186 15.16 -6.17 25.98
CA PHE A 186 15.55 -5.08 26.83
C PHE A 186 16.51 -4.14 26.10
N GLU A 187 16.07 -2.91 25.87
CA GLU A 187 16.86 -1.89 25.20
C GLU A 187 17.11 -0.68 26.09
N LEU A 188 18.37 -0.33 26.27
CA LEU A 188 18.76 0.88 27.00
C LEU A 188 18.84 2.07 26.03
N GLY A 189 17.87 2.97 26.10
CA GLY A 189 17.93 4.28 25.46
C GLY A 189 18.73 5.26 26.31
N LYS A 190 19.63 6.05 25.72
CA LYS A 190 20.20 7.22 26.40
C LYS A 190 19.11 8.30 26.47
N SER A 191 18.74 8.72 27.66
CA SER A 191 18.01 9.98 27.87
C SER A 191 18.84 11.12 27.29
N LYS A 192 18.17 11.98 26.50
CA LYS A 192 18.77 13.25 26.01
C LYS A 192 18.72 14.28 27.09
#